data_c8d80f5384a014501b7bd09ebe20c3c3
#
_entry.id   c8d80f5384a014501b7bd09ebe20c3c3
#
_cell.length_a   1.000
_cell.length_b   1.000
_cell.length_c   1.000
_cell.angle_alpha   90.00
_cell.angle_beta   90.00
_cell.angle_gamma   90.00
#
_symmetry.space_group_name_H-M   'P 1'
#
loop_
_entity.id
_entity.type
_entity.pdbx_description
1 polymer ?
#
loop_
_entity_poly.entity_id
_entity_poly.type
_entity_poly.pdbx_seq_one_letter_code
_entity_poly.pdbx_strand_id
1 'polypeptide(L)'
;MKCVKIKGAQKLEVSEIQEPISDGKKVIFKVDACGICGSDIHYYMSGEPKGLVMGHEFAGTVIDPGDRDDLKIGDRVTGLPISPCGWCEPCTTGNVQYCLNTWNEAVGLSLSNPGGYAVRSSCRSDMVVKIPDGVSSVEAAMVEPSAVSLHAINLANIKVGDKVLIIGGGIIGLMASEFAKLNGASYIALMETNPKRGEKALKYGCVNEYFNALEEGIIEKVSNKSNGGFDKVIECCGNGPAVSEAIMLVKPGGVIVLVGVSLTPITIPTVVSVMREITMQGAIAYTKEEFVKCLDLIDKKIINVKKYIDDIVPLEKAQDSFERLTSGQDEAIKIIFKPEE
;
A
#
# COMPACT_ATOMS: atom_id res chain seq x y z
N MET A 1 12.03 24.09 -5.66
CA MET A 1 11.48 23.08 -6.56
C MET A 1 9.97 22.96 -6.42
N LYS A 2 9.28 22.64 -7.53
CA LYS A 2 7.82 22.44 -7.57
C LYS A 2 7.40 21.24 -6.71
N CYS A 3 6.30 21.37 -5.98
CA CYS A 3 5.68 20.30 -5.21
C CYS A 3 4.16 20.49 -5.08
N VAL A 4 3.48 19.47 -4.58
CA VAL A 4 2.09 19.56 -4.11
C VAL A 4 2.07 19.28 -2.61
N LYS A 5 1.45 20.18 -1.85
CA LYS A 5 1.35 20.10 -0.39
C LYS A 5 -0.08 20.26 0.10
N ILE A 6 -0.34 19.73 1.28
CA ILE A 6 -1.61 19.92 1.99
C ILE A 6 -1.75 21.40 2.40
N LYS A 7 -2.85 22.02 1.97
CA LYS A 7 -3.23 23.39 2.35
C LYS A 7 -4.27 23.41 3.46
N GLY A 8 -5.11 22.40 3.53
CA GLY A 8 -6.19 22.23 4.50
C GLY A 8 -7.08 21.07 4.09
N ALA A 9 -8.17 20.84 4.83
CA ALA A 9 -9.09 19.75 4.56
C ALA A 9 -9.58 19.78 3.10
N GLN A 10 -9.36 18.69 2.40
CA GLN A 10 -9.70 18.48 0.99
C GLN A 10 -9.10 19.53 0.04
N LYS A 11 -7.94 20.11 0.42
CA LYS A 11 -7.27 21.13 -0.39
C LYS A 11 -5.78 20.86 -0.51
N LEU A 12 -5.35 20.65 -1.75
CA LEU A 12 -3.95 20.58 -2.16
C LEU A 12 -3.55 21.86 -2.87
N GLU A 13 -2.28 22.21 -2.80
CA GLU A 13 -1.72 23.39 -3.44
C GLU A 13 -0.41 23.06 -4.15
N VAL A 14 -0.35 23.39 -5.44
CA VAL A 14 0.93 23.43 -6.15
C VAL A 14 1.75 24.58 -5.60
N SER A 15 2.95 24.33 -5.16
CA SER A 15 3.79 25.30 -4.45
C SER A 15 5.27 25.02 -4.71
N GLU A 16 6.13 25.84 -4.12
CA GLU A 16 7.57 25.63 -4.14
C GLU A 16 8.11 25.37 -2.74
N ILE A 17 9.12 24.49 -2.66
CA ILE A 17 9.90 24.24 -1.45
C ILE A 17 11.39 24.23 -1.78
N GLN A 18 12.22 24.28 -0.75
CA GLN A 18 13.66 24.09 -0.92
C GLN A 18 13.96 22.69 -1.45
N GLU A 19 15.01 22.58 -2.26
CA GLU A 19 15.49 21.28 -2.72
C GLU A 19 16.12 20.50 -1.57
N PRO A 20 16.03 19.16 -1.59
CA PRO A 20 16.74 18.35 -0.62
C PRO A 20 18.25 18.57 -0.76
N ILE A 21 18.92 18.72 0.39
CA ILE A 21 20.38 18.88 0.45
C ILE A 21 20.99 17.56 0.93
N SER A 22 22.07 17.16 0.27
CA SER A 22 22.80 15.97 0.67
C SER A 22 23.53 16.20 2.00
N ASP A 23 23.33 15.27 2.92
CA ASP A 23 24.08 15.17 4.18
C ASP A 23 25.03 13.94 4.18
N GLY A 24 25.20 13.33 3.00
CA GLY A 24 25.93 12.08 2.80
C GLY A 24 25.18 10.83 3.25
N LYS A 25 24.07 10.94 4.00
CA LYS A 25 23.30 9.80 4.54
C LYS A 25 22.01 9.51 3.77
N LYS A 26 21.69 10.38 2.82
CA LYS A 26 20.50 10.27 1.97
C LYS A 26 20.90 10.24 0.50
N VAL A 27 20.20 9.43 -0.26
CA VAL A 27 20.22 9.48 -1.73
C VAL A 27 19.20 10.52 -2.16
N ILE A 28 19.62 11.47 -2.99
CA ILE A 28 18.72 12.45 -3.62
C ILE A 28 18.41 11.98 -5.04
N PHE A 29 17.16 12.05 -5.41
CA PHE A 29 16.70 11.62 -6.73
C PHE A 29 15.64 12.57 -7.30
N LYS A 30 15.65 12.71 -8.62
CA LYS A 30 14.53 13.26 -9.38
C LYS A 30 13.43 12.22 -9.36
N VAL A 31 12.20 12.62 -9.01
CA VAL A 31 11.05 11.72 -8.99
C VAL A 31 10.56 11.48 -10.41
N ASP A 32 10.55 10.23 -10.84
CA ASP A 32 10.04 9.81 -12.15
C ASP A 32 8.59 9.35 -12.09
N ALA A 33 8.18 8.78 -10.95
CA ALA A 33 6.82 8.28 -10.70
C ALA A 33 6.54 8.22 -9.20
N CYS A 34 5.30 8.55 -8.81
CA CYS A 34 4.84 8.40 -7.43
C CYS A 34 3.36 8.05 -7.38
N GLY A 35 3.00 6.95 -6.71
CA GLY A 35 1.61 6.49 -6.54
C GLY A 35 0.85 7.28 -5.49
N ILE A 36 -0.50 7.30 -5.62
CA ILE A 36 -1.40 7.76 -4.56
C ILE A 36 -1.77 6.57 -3.68
N CYS A 37 -1.50 6.69 -2.38
CA CYS A 37 -1.86 5.72 -1.35
C CYS A 37 -3.20 6.06 -0.66
N GLY A 38 -3.86 5.06 -0.10
CA GLY A 38 -5.03 5.27 0.76
C GLY A 38 -4.75 6.15 1.97
N SER A 39 -3.53 6.09 2.55
CA SER A 39 -3.12 6.97 3.66
C SER A 39 -3.01 8.44 3.24
N ASP A 40 -2.65 8.74 2.00
CA ASP A 40 -2.65 10.10 1.48
C ASP A 40 -4.07 10.69 1.45
N ILE A 41 -5.07 9.84 1.19
CA ILE A 41 -6.48 10.25 1.24
C ILE A 41 -6.87 10.64 2.66
N HIS A 42 -6.39 9.96 3.71
CA HIS A 42 -6.64 10.36 5.09
C HIS A 42 -6.07 11.73 5.42
N TYR A 43 -4.82 12.02 5.00
CA TYR A 43 -4.21 13.34 5.15
C TYR A 43 -4.96 14.43 4.35
N TYR A 44 -5.36 14.12 3.13
CA TYR A 44 -6.16 15.02 2.30
C TYR A 44 -7.51 15.36 2.95
N MET A 45 -8.23 14.35 3.44
CA MET A 45 -9.54 14.54 4.08
C MET A 45 -9.44 15.35 5.38
N SER A 46 -8.44 15.08 6.21
CA SER A 46 -8.21 15.83 7.46
C SER A 46 -7.63 17.22 7.22
N GLY A 47 -6.83 17.39 6.18
CA GLY A 47 -6.08 18.61 5.89
C GLY A 47 -4.88 18.82 6.82
N GLU A 48 -4.46 17.81 7.55
CA GLU A 48 -3.36 17.87 8.51
C GLU A 48 -2.33 16.75 8.28
N PRO A 49 -1.05 17.01 8.54
CA PRO A 49 -0.49 18.30 8.90
C PRO A 49 -0.37 19.24 7.68
N LYS A 50 -0.71 20.52 7.86
CA LYS A 50 -0.54 21.51 6.79
C LYS A 50 0.91 21.63 6.35
N GLY A 51 1.12 21.77 5.05
CA GLY A 51 2.46 21.86 4.46
C GLY A 51 3.11 20.51 4.16
N LEU A 52 2.50 19.38 4.53
CA LEU A 52 3.00 18.04 4.17
C LEU A 52 3.03 17.87 2.65
N VAL A 53 4.18 17.50 2.13
CA VAL A 53 4.36 17.02 0.75
C VAL A 53 4.32 15.50 0.81
N MET A 54 3.19 14.93 0.42
CA MET A 54 2.93 13.48 0.46
C MET A 54 3.69 12.71 -0.62
N GLY A 55 3.41 11.43 -0.73
CA GLY A 55 3.93 10.53 -1.76
C GLY A 55 5.08 9.65 -1.28
N HIS A 56 4.75 8.49 -0.78
CA HIS A 56 5.69 7.50 -0.25
C HIS A 56 5.82 6.25 -1.13
N GLU A 57 5.08 6.17 -2.23
CA GLU A 57 5.18 5.13 -3.25
C GLU A 57 5.95 5.67 -4.46
N PHE A 58 7.25 5.79 -4.38
CA PHE A 58 8.06 6.54 -5.35
C PHE A 58 9.07 5.69 -6.11
N ALA A 59 9.44 6.17 -7.29
CA ALA A 59 10.62 5.78 -8.04
C ALA A 59 11.25 7.03 -8.67
N GLY A 60 12.57 7.03 -8.82
CA GLY A 60 13.27 8.18 -9.35
C GLY A 60 14.65 7.86 -9.91
N THR A 61 15.28 8.90 -10.46
CA THR A 61 16.63 8.85 -11.03
C THR A 61 17.60 9.58 -10.10
N VAL A 62 18.69 8.93 -9.70
CA VAL A 62 19.68 9.45 -8.75
C VAL A 62 20.32 10.73 -9.27
N ILE A 63 20.33 11.76 -8.44
CA ILE A 63 21.05 13.02 -8.65
C ILE A 63 22.29 13.07 -7.74
N ASP A 64 22.16 12.58 -6.50
CA ASP A 64 23.25 12.48 -5.54
C ASP A 64 23.14 11.12 -4.83
N PRO A 65 24.13 10.22 -4.96
CA PRO A 65 24.09 8.89 -4.34
C PRO A 65 24.39 8.89 -2.84
N GLY A 66 24.76 10.04 -2.24
CA GLY A 66 25.17 10.10 -0.84
C GLY A 66 26.39 9.23 -0.56
N ASP A 67 26.31 8.39 0.48
CA ASP A 67 27.35 7.45 0.90
C ASP A 67 27.28 6.05 0.22
N ARG A 68 26.52 5.92 -0.87
CA ARG A 68 26.30 4.65 -1.59
C ARG A 68 27.30 4.45 -2.71
N ASP A 69 28.33 3.62 -2.50
CA ASP A 69 29.35 3.29 -3.50
C ASP A 69 28.84 2.45 -4.67
N ASP A 70 27.71 1.76 -4.48
CA ASP A 70 27.05 0.91 -5.49
C ASP A 70 26.06 1.69 -6.38
N LEU A 71 25.80 2.97 -6.09
CA LEU A 71 24.95 3.86 -6.87
C LEU A 71 25.77 4.95 -7.58
N LYS A 72 25.31 5.36 -8.72
CA LYS A 72 25.86 6.50 -9.48
C LYS A 72 24.73 7.42 -9.97
N ILE A 73 25.07 8.66 -10.29
CA ILE A 73 24.15 9.61 -10.93
C ILE A 73 23.58 8.97 -12.21
N GLY A 74 22.25 9.05 -12.36
CA GLY A 74 21.53 8.44 -13.47
C GLY A 74 21.00 7.03 -13.21
N ASP A 75 21.40 6.36 -12.12
CA ASP A 75 20.79 5.09 -11.73
C ASP A 75 19.33 5.31 -11.31
N ARG A 76 18.47 4.37 -11.66
CA ARG A 76 17.07 4.40 -11.23
C ARG A 76 16.91 3.70 -9.89
N VAL A 77 16.16 4.34 -8.99
CA VAL A 77 15.97 3.87 -7.61
C VAL A 77 14.51 3.96 -7.16
N THR A 78 14.15 3.08 -6.26
CA THR A 78 12.99 3.14 -5.40
C THR A 78 13.45 2.89 -3.96
N GLY A 79 12.56 2.94 -2.97
CA GLY A 79 13.01 2.70 -1.60
C GLY A 79 11.87 2.59 -0.60
N LEU A 80 12.22 2.08 0.58
CA LEU A 80 11.32 2.06 1.73
C LEU A 80 11.21 3.49 2.26
N PRO A 81 10.01 4.06 2.36
CA PRO A 81 9.83 5.46 2.80
C PRO A 81 10.05 5.67 4.30
N ILE A 82 10.57 4.69 5.02
CA ILE A 82 10.72 4.66 6.47
C ILE A 82 12.13 5.07 6.94
N SER A 83 12.24 5.46 8.22
CA SER A 83 13.47 6.00 8.80
C SER A 83 13.82 5.29 10.13
N PRO A 84 14.09 3.96 10.11
CA PRO A 84 14.42 3.20 11.31
C PRO A 84 15.75 3.65 11.91
N CYS A 85 15.92 3.51 13.24
CA CYS A 85 17.14 3.98 13.92
C CYS A 85 18.41 3.15 13.62
N GLY A 86 18.26 1.89 13.19
CA GLY A 86 19.35 0.99 12.82
C GLY A 86 19.99 0.20 13.97
N TRP A 87 19.69 0.52 15.25
CA TRP A 87 20.37 -0.07 16.42
C TRP A 87 19.45 -0.73 17.45
N CYS A 88 18.14 -0.47 17.43
CA CYS A 88 17.20 -1.14 18.34
C CYS A 88 16.95 -2.60 17.93
N GLU A 89 16.39 -3.41 18.84
CA GLU A 89 16.12 -4.83 18.57
C GLU A 89 15.33 -5.06 17.28
N PRO A 90 14.19 -4.38 17.00
CA PRO A 90 13.51 -4.53 15.72
C PRO A 90 14.42 -4.27 14.50
N CYS A 91 15.27 -3.25 14.55
CA CYS A 91 16.19 -2.95 13.44
C CYS A 91 17.24 -4.04 13.25
N THR A 92 17.85 -4.54 14.34
CA THR A 92 18.92 -5.54 14.27
C THR A 92 18.41 -6.95 13.94
N THR A 93 17.09 -7.18 14.10
CA THR A 93 16.42 -8.43 13.74
C THR A 93 15.70 -8.38 12.39
N GLY A 94 15.82 -7.26 11.63
CA GLY A 94 15.23 -7.10 10.31
C GLY A 94 13.78 -6.59 10.29
N ASN A 95 13.17 -6.41 11.45
CA ASN A 95 11.78 -5.93 11.60
C ASN A 95 11.73 -4.39 11.72
N VAL A 96 12.31 -3.70 10.75
CA VAL A 96 12.48 -2.24 10.74
C VAL A 96 11.16 -1.47 10.90
N GLN A 97 10.04 -2.05 10.48
CA GLN A 97 8.69 -1.48 10.60
C GLN A 97 8.23 -1.33 12.07
N TYR A 98 8.81 -2.08 13.00
CA TYR A 98 8.50 -2.01 14.43
C TYR A 98 9.41 -1.06 15.22
N CYS A 99 10.37 -0.42 14.56
CA CYS A 99 11.22 0.57 15.22
C CYS A 99 10.40 1.80 15.60
N LEU A 100 10.51 2.26 16.83
CA LEU A 100 9.77 3.43 17.33
C LEU A 100 10.10 4.73 16.57
N ASN A 101 11.26 4.79 15.90
CA ASN A 101 11.67 5.95 15.11
C ASN A 101 11.29 5.85 13.63
N THR A 102 10.72 4.72 13.19
CA THR A 102 10.47 4.41 11.78
C THR A 102 9.72 5.52 11.03
N TRP A 103 8.80 6.21 11.71
CA TRP A 103 7.94 7.22 11.10
C TRP A 103 8.43 8.67 11.26
N ASN A 104 9.46 8.92 12.08
CA ASN A 104 9.88 10.28 12.45
C ASN A 104 10.33 11.13 11.27
N GLU A 105 11.05 10.53 10.31
CA GLU A 105 11.50 11.18 9.07
C GLU A 105 11.07 10.37 7.83
N ALA A 106 9.91 9.74 7.90
CA ALA A 106 9.39 8.94 6.80
C ALA A 106 9.09 9.83 5.58
N VAL A 107 9.55 9.39 4.41
CA VAL A 107 9.41 10.14 3.13
C VAL A 107 7.93 10.28 2.79
N GLY A 108 7.47 11.51 2.64
CA GLY A 108 6.08 11.79 2.28
C GLY A 108 5.05 11.55 3.38
N LEU A 109 5.49 11.17 4.58
CA LEU A 109 4.65 10.92 5.76
C LEU A 109 5.06 11.79 6.96
N SER A 110 6.11 12.57 6.83
CA SER A 110 6.58 13.53 7.83
C SER A 110 6.86 14.90 7.21
N LEU A 111 6.71 15.97 7.99
CA LEU A 111 7.01 17.33 7.53
C LEU A 111 8.52 17.56 7.29
N SER A 112 9.37 16.76 7.91
CA SER A 112 10.83 16.87 7.80
C SER A 112 11.40 16.23 6.52
N ASN A 113 10.63 15.39 5.84
CA ASN A 113 11.10 14.65 4.66
C ASN A 113 10.04 14.65 3.55
N PRO A 114 10.06 15.66 2.65
CA PRO A 114 9.12 15.76 1.54
C PRO A 114 9.10 14.52 0.67
N GLY A 115 7.91 14.07 0.29
CA GLY A 115 7.69 12.88 -0.51
C GLY A 115 7.77 13.11 -2.01
N GLY A 116 7.31 12.09 -2.74
CA GLY A 116 7.35 12.04 -4.20
C GLY A 116 6.31 12.94 -4.91
N TYR A 117 5.46 13.69 -4.19
CA TYR A 117 4.65 14.73 -4.81
C TYR A 117 5.45 16.02 -4.98
N ALA A 118 6.69 15.85 -5.37
CA ALA A 118 7.64 16.91 -5.70
C ALA A 118 8.55 16.45 -6.85
N VAL A 119 9.19 17.41 -7.52
CA VAL A 119 10.13 17.12 -8.64
C VAL A 119 11.35 16.34 -8.15
N ARG A 120 11.79 16.57 -6.90
CA ARG A 120 12.91 15.87 -6.27
C ARG A 120 12.53 15.45 -4.86
N SER A 121 13.11 14.34 -4.41
CA SER A 121 12.96 13.85 -3.04
C SER A 121 14.25 13.21 -2.57
N SER A 122 14.29 12.82 -1.31
CA SER A 122 15.44 12.12 -0.73
C SER A 122 14.96 10.96 0.15
N CYS A 123 15.75 9.90 0.17
CA CYS A 123 15.51 8.74 1.04
C CYS A 123 16.82 8.33 1.71
N ARG A 124 16.72 7.79 2.93
CA ARG A 124 17.90 7.24 3.62
C ARG A 124 18.62 6.25 2.71
N SER A 125 19.95 6.35 2.66
CA SER A 125 20.77 5.55 1.75
C SER A 125 20.59 4.04 1.95
N ASP A 126 20.47 3.58 3.21
CA ASP A 126 20.24 2.17 3.56
C ASP A 126 18.82 1.65 3.22
N MET A 127 17.87 2.55 2.95
CA MET A 127 16.50 2.21 2.54
C MET A 127 16.29 2.25 1.02
N VAL A 128 17.24 2.76 0.26
CA VAL A 128 17.18 2.85 -1.20
C VAL A 128 17.54 1.52 -1.85
N VAL A 129 16.80 1.16 -2.89
CA VAL A 129 16.99 -0.04 -3.72
C VAL A 129 17.12 0.36 -5.18
N LYS A 130 18.16 -0.14 -5.85
CA LYS A 130 18.37 0.08 -7.28
C LYS A 130 17.31 -0.69 -8.09
N ILE A 131 16.72 -0.04 -9.08
CA ILE A 131 15.71 -0.64 -9.96
C ILE A 131 16.44 -1.42 -11.07
N PRO A 132 16.11 -2.69 -11.30
CA PRO A 132 16.60 -3.46 -12.45
C PRO A 132 16.21 -2.81 -13.80
N ASP A 133 16.99 -3.05 -14.85
CA ASP A 133 16.74 -2.49 -16.18
C ASP A 133 15.39 -2.92 -16.76
N GLY A 134 14.93 -4.13 -16.44
CA GLY A 134 13.65 -4.69 -16.88
C GLY A 134 12.40 -4.08 -16.24
N VAL A 135 12.55 -3.22 -15.22
CA VAL A 135 11.44 -2.58 -14.49
C VAL A 135 11.43 -1.08 -14.79
N SER A 136 10.30 -0.56 -15.25
CA SER A 136 10.12 0.90 -15.43
C SER A 136 9.93 1.62 -14.10
N SER A 137 10.18 2.94 -14.04
CA SER A 137 9.95 3.75 -12.84
C SER A 137 8.47 3.70 -12.39
N VAL A 138 7.54 3.62 -13.33
CA VAL A 138 6.10 3.47 -13.04
C VAL A 138 5.80 2.13 -12.37
N GLU A 139 6.41 1.03 -12.83
CA GLU A 139 6.28 -0.28 -12.16
C GLU A 139 6.96 -0.29 -10.79
N ALA A 140 8.10 0.40 -10.65
CA ALA A 140 8.84 0.48 -9.41
C ALA A 140 8.11 1.28 -8.33
N ALA A 141 7.31 2.28 -8.69
CA ALA A 141 6.42 2.98 -7.75
C ALA A 141 5.33 2.05 -7.16
N MET A 142 5.06 0.91 -7.80
CA MET A 142 4.12 -0.09 -7.30
C MET A 142 4.75 -1.10 -6.33
N VAL A 143 6.06 -1.04 -6.10
CA VAL A 143 6.75 -1.98 -5.20
C VAL A 143 6.30 -1.77 -3.76
N GLU A 144 6.13 -0.52 -3.33
CA GLU A 144 5.70 -0.16 -1.98
C GLU A 144 4.35 -0.80 -1.62
N PRO A 145 3.23 -0.54 -2.34
CA PRO A 145 1.93 -1.15 -2.02
C PRO A 145 1.94 -2.68 -2.21
N SER A 146 2.78 -3.20 -3.11
CA SER A 146 2.98 -4.65 -3.25
C SER A 146 3.61 -5.25 -2.01
N ALA A 147 4.60 -4.57 -1.41
CA ALA A 147 5.27 -5.03 -0.19
C ALA A 147 4.33 -5.02 1.02
N VAL A 148 3.46 -4.01 1.16
CA VAL A 148 2.38 -4.00 2.18
C VAL A 148 1.50 -5.23 2.03
N SER A 149 1.09 -5.55 0.81
CA SER A 149 0.21 -6.69 0.53
C SER A 149 0.91 -8.03 0.77
N LEU A 150 2.19 -8.15 0.37
CA LEU A 150 2.99 -9.36 0.63
C LEU A 150 3.16 -9.59 2.13
N HIS A 151 3.46 -8.54 2.91
CA HIS A 151 3.58 -8.62 4.36
C HIS A 151 2.29 -9.14 5.01
N ALA A 152 1.14 -8.60 4.62
CA ALA A 152 -0.16 -9.08 5.11
C ALA A 152 -0.39 -10.57 4.81
N ILE A 153 -0.04 -11.02 3.63
CA ILE A 153 -0.17 -12.43 3.22
C ILE A 153 0.80 -13.34 3.98
N ASN A 154 2.03 -12.87 4.24
CA ASN A 154 3.00 -13.60 5.07
C ASN A 154 2.48 -13.76 6.51
N LEU A 155 1.90 -12.71 7.10
CA LEU A 155 1.27 -12.76 8.42
C LEU A 155 0.05 -13.70 8.44
N ALA A 156 -0.74 -13.75 7.37
CA ALA A 156 -1.86 -14.69 7.24
C ALA A 156 -1.41 -16.14 7.23
N ASN A 157 -0.17 -16.42 6.86
CA ASN A 157 0.42 -17.76 6.79
C ASN A 157 -0.45 -18.72 5.98
N ILE A 158 -0.78 -18.32 4.75
CA ILE A 158 -1.63 -19.10 3.83
C ILE A 158 -0.98 -20.44 3.54
N LYS A 159 -1.79 -21.50 3.58
CA LYS A 159 -1.40 -22.87 3.22
C LYS A 159 -2.01 -23.25 1.87
N VAL A 160 -1.37 -24.19 1.19
CA VAL A 160 -1.92 -24.77 -0.04
C VAL A 160 -3.30 -25.37 0.25
N GLY A 161 -4.29 -24.92 -0.51
CA GLY A 161 -5.67 -25.34 -0.35
C GLY A 161 -6.55 -24.39 0.49
N ASP A 162 -5.99 -23.40 1.18
CA ASP A 162 -6.78 -22.43 1.95
C ASP A 162 -7.76 -21.66 1.07
N LYS A 163 -8.93 -21.36 1.64
CA LYS A 163 -9.89 -20.40 1.09
C LYS A 163 -9.61 -19.03 1.71
N VAL A 164 -9.45 -18.03 0.87
CA VAL A 164 -9.11 -16.66 1.29
C VAL A 164 -10.22 -15.70 0.92
N LEU A 165 -10.64 -14.86 1.86
CA LEU A 165 -11.51 -13.74 1.61
C LEU A 165 -10.68 -12.45 1.67
N ILE A 166 -10.81 -11.63 0.65
CA ILE A 166 -10.29 -10.25 0.62
C ILE A 166 -11.47 -9.31 0.80
N ILE A 167 -11.38 -8.36 1.73
CA ILE A 167 -12.39 -7.31 1.92
C ILE A 167 -11.75 -5.99 1.53
N GLY A 168 -12.27 -5.41 0.43
CA GLY A 168 -11.74 -4.20 -0.22
C GLY A 168 -10.97 -4.46 -1.50
N GLY A 169 -11.51 -3.97 -2.62
CA GLY A 169 -10.98 -4.12 -3.99
C GLY A 169 -10.05 -2.98 -4.42
N GLY A 170 -9.40 -2.28 -3.49
CA GLY A 170 -8.33 -1.34 -3.79
C GLY A 170 -7.02 -2.04 -4.13
N ILE A 171 -5.95 -1.25 -4.38
CA ILE A 171 -4.65 -1.82 -4.79
C ILE A 171 -4.11 -2.84 -3.78
N ILE A 172 -4.27 -2.60 -2.47
CA ILE A 172 -3.78 -3.50 -1.43
C ILE A 172 -4.50 -4.85 -1.50
N GLY A 173 -5.84 -4.86 -1.58
CA GLY A 173 -6.61 -6.09 -1.66
C GLY A 173 -6.37 -6.87 -2.94
N LEU A 174 -6.23 -6.20 -4.07
CA LEU A 174 -5.94 -6.84 -5.36
C LEU A 174 -4.53 -7.45 -5.39
N MET A 175 -3.53 -6.76 -4.86
CA MET A 175 -2.18 -7.31 -4.71
C MET A 175 -2.15 -8.45 -3.69
N ALA A 176 -2.89 -8.35 -2.58
CA ALA A 176 -3.04 -9.45 -1.63
C ALA A 176 -3.66 -10.68 -2.29
N SER A 177 -4.64 -10.50 -3.20
CA SER A 177 -5.21 -11.61 -3.99
C SER A 177 -4.16 -12.30 -4.86
N GLU A 178 -3.28 -11.54 -5.54
CA GLU A 178 -2.17 -12.11 -6.33
C GLU A 178 -1.23 -12.94 -5.44
N PHE A 179 -0.82 -12.38 -4.31
CA PHE A 179 0.06 -13.09 -3.38
C PHE A 179 -0.61 -14.29 -2.74
N ALA A 180 -1.91 -14.22 -2.41
CA ALA A 180 -2.67 -15.37 -1.91
C ALA A 180 -2.66 -16.52 -2.94
N LYS A 181 -2.87 -16.20 -4.21
CA LYS A 181 -2.80 -17.16 -5.31
C LYS A 181 -1.41 -17.79 -5.44
N LEU A 182 -0.35 -16.98 -5.39
CA LEU A 182 1.03 -17.46 -5.43
C LEU A 182 1.40 -18.33 -4.23
N ASN A 183 0.76 -18.13 -3.07
CA ASN A 183 0.94 -18.94 -1.87
C ASN A 183 0.07 -20.22 -1.86
N GLY A 184 -0.70 -20.49 -2.90
CA GLY A 184 -1.45 -21.74 -3.08
C GLY A 184 -2.87 -21.72 -2.53
N ALA A 185 -3.49 -20.55 -2.32
CA ALA A 185 -4.91 -20.46 -2.02
C ALA A 185 -5.73 -21.18 -3.12
N SER A 186 -6.66 -22.04 -2.71
CA SER A 186 -7.50 -22.82 -3.63
C SER A 186 -8.72 -22.02 -4.12
N TYR A 187 -9.15 -21.05 -3.34
CA TYR A 187 -10.27 -20.18 -3.65
C TYR A 187 -10.06 -18.81 -3.03
N ILE A 188 -10.21 -17.77 -3.83
CA ILE A 188 -10.06 -16.38 -3.42
C ILE A 188 -11.33 -15.64 -3.77
N ALA A 189 -12.04 -15.16 -2.75
CA ALA A 189 -13.22 -14.31 -2.90
C ALA A 189 -12.86 -12.86 -2.58
N LEU A 190 -13.53 -11.93 -3.26
CA LEU A 190 -13.45 -10.50 -3.00
C LEU A 190 -14.81 -9.97 -2.57
N MET A 191 -14.87 -9.23 -1.47
CA MET A 191 -15.98 -8.36 -1.13
C MET A 191 -15.59 -6.90 -1.39
N GLU A 192 -16.39 -6.19 -2.19
CA GLU A 192 -16.14 -4.80 -2.58
C GLU A 192 -17.48 -4.08 -2.78
N THR A 193 -17.54 -2.81 -2.39
CA THR A 193 -18.76 -1.98 -2.50
C THR A 193 -18.93 -1.37 -3.90
N ASN A 194 -17.82 -1.14 -4.62
CA ASN A 194 -17.85 -0.61 -5.98
C ASN A 194 -17.89 -1.74 -7.01
N PRO A 195 -19.04 -1.94 -7.72
CA PRO A 195 -19.18 -3.04 -8.66
C PRO A 195 -18.14 -3.05 -9.78
N LYS A 196 -17.74 -1.88 -10.26
CA LYS A 196 -16.75 -1.77 -11.34
C LYS A 196 -15.38 -2.26 -10.91
N ARG A 197 -14.97 -1.98 -9.64
CA ARG A 197 -13.72 -2.54 -9.07
C ARG A 197 -13.80 -4.05 -8.90
N GLY A 198 -14.95 -4.56 -8.47
CA GLY A 198 -15.20 -6.00 -8.39
C GLY A 198 -15.09 -6.70 -9.76
N GLU A 199 -15.68 -6.13 -10.81
CA GLU A 199 -15.58 -6.62 -12.19
C GLU A 199 -14.13 -6.56 -12.72
N LYS A 200 -13.39 -5.47 -12.43
CA LYS A 200 -11.96 -5.37 -12.75
C LYS A 200 -11.16 -6.49 -12.08
N ALA A 201 -11.42 -6.80 -10.80
CA ALA A 201 -10.74 -7.88 -10.09
C ALA A 201 -10.92 -9.24 -10.77
N LEU A 202 -12.14 -9.56 -11.19
CA LEU A 202 -12.44 -10.77 -11.97
C LEU A 202 -11.67 -10.78 -13.30
N LYS A 203 -11.73 -9.66 -14.04
CA LYS A 203 -11.02 -9.50 -15.33
C LYS A 203 -9.50 -9.64 -15.18
N TYR A 204 -8.93 -9.18 -14.08
CA TYR A 204 -7.49 -9.33 -13.80
C TYR A 204 -7.09 -10.76 -13.45
N GLY A 205 -8.07 -11.63 -13.14
CA GLY A 205 -7.84 -13.03 -12.82
C GLY A 205 -7.16 -13.28 -11.48
N CYS A 206 -7.20 -12.29 -10.57
CA CYS A 206 -6.62 -12.43 -9.23
C CYS A 206 -7.61 -13.00 -8.20
N VAL A 207 -8.91 -12.99 -8.50
CA VAL A 207 -9.96 -13.56 -7.65
C VAL A 207 -10.82 -14.55 -8.44
N ASN A 208 -11.40 -15.53 -7.74
CA ASN A 208 -12.31 -16.51 -8.32
C ASN A 208 -13.75 -15.99 -8.36
N GLU A 209 -14.14 -15.16 -7.39
CA GLU A 209 -15.49 -14.65 -7.26
C GLU A 209 -15.50 -13.27 -6.61
N TYR A 210 -16.44 -12.44 -7.02
CA TYR A 210 -16.70 -11.13 -6.45
C TYR A 210 -18.09 -11.09 -5.84
N PHE A 211 -18.19 -10.46 -4.68
CA PHE A 211 -19.43 -10.21 -3.96
C PHE A 211 -19.57 -8.71 -3.71
N ASN A 212 -20.73 -8.16 -4.08
CA ASN A 212 -21.04 -6.77 -3.75
C ASN A 212 -21.38 -6.67 -2.26
N ALA A 213 -20.51 -6.01 -1.50
CA ALA A 213 -20.66 -5.87 -0.04
C ALA A 213 -21.91 -5.08 0.39
N LEU A 214 -22.57 -4.36 -0.53
CA LEU A 214 -23.82 -3.64 -0.26
C LEU A 214 -25.09 -4.46 -0.54
N GLU A 215 -24.94 -5.71 -1.01
CA GLU A 215 -26.10 -6.58 -1.28
C GLU A 215 -26.75 -7.03 0.02
N GLU A 216 -28.08 -6.99 0.09
CA GLU A 216 -28.82 -7.49 1.24
C GLU A 216 -28.60 -9.00 1.43
N GLY A 217 -28.35 -9.43 2.65
CA GLY A 217 -28.06 -10.84 2.95
C GLY A 217 -26.67 -11.33 2.50
N ILE A 218 -25.76 -10.41 2.17
CA ILE A 218 -24.45 -10.75 1.62
C ILE A 218 -23.66 -11.70 2.50
N ILE A 219 -23.70 -11.55 3.82
CA ILE A 219 -22.99 -12.41 4.77
C ILE A 219 -23.45 -13.87 4.64
N GLU A 220 -24.75 -14.10 4.58
CA GLU A 220 -25.31 -15.44 4.41
C GLU A 220 -24.91 -16.03 3.06
N LYS A 221 -24.99 -15.25 1.98
CA LYS A 221 -24.60 -15.66 0.63
C LYS A 221 -23.13 -16.08 0.57
N VAL A 222 -22.22 -15.27 1.11
CA VAL A 222 -20.77 -15.52 1.16
C VAL A 222 -20.45 -16.72 2.08
N SER A 223 -21.13 -16.83 3.23
CA SER A 223 -20.98 -17.94 4.15
C SER A 223 -21.39 -19.27 3.52
N ASN A 224 -22.54 -19.31 2.84
CA ASN A 224 -23.01 -20.48 2.12
C ASN A 224 -22.04 -20.90 1.01
N LYS A 225 -21.48 -19.95 0.27
CA LYS A 225 -20.54 -20.22 -0.80
C LYS A 225 -19.19 -20.75 -0.29
N SER A 226 -18.74 -20.26 0.84
CA SER A 226 -17.50 -20.71 1.47
C SER A 226 -17.60 -22.08 2.15
N ASN A 227 -18.82 -22.59 2.37
CA ASN A 227 -19.07 -23.86 3.06
C ASN A 227 -18.35 -23.94 4.42
N GLY A 228 -18.74 -23.06 5.35
CA GLY A 228 -18.23 -23.03 6.72
C GLY A 228 -17.22 -21.92 7.03
N GLY A 229 -17.00 -21.01 6.09
CA GLY A 229 -16.14 -19.83 6.27
C GLY A 229 -14.79 -19.94 5.57
N PHE A 230 -14.03 -18.86 5.65
CA PHE A 230 -12.71 -18.74 5.04
C PHE A 230 -11.59 -19.08 6.03
N ASP A 231 -10.54 -19.73 5.56
CA ASP A 231 -9.35 -20.02 6.37
C ASP A 231 -8.65 -18.75 6.77
N LYS A 232 -8.59 -17.79 5.85
CA LYS A 232 -7.93 -16.50 5.99
C LYS A 232 -8.83 -15.39 5.48
N VAL A 233 -8.85 -14.27 6.20
CA VAL A 233 -9.51 -13.03 5.77
C VAL A 233 -8.51 -11.90 5.82
N ILE A 234 -8.37 -11.16 4.74
CA ILE A 234 -7.51 -9.97 4.64
C ILE A 234 -8.41 -8.75 4.53
N GLU A 235 -8.44 -7.96 5.58
CA GLU A 235 -9.27 -6.75 5.68
C GLU A 235 -8.45 -5.54 5.25
N CYS A 236 -8.85 -4.88 4.14
CA CYS A 236 -8.11 -3.79 3.51
C CYS A 236 -8.89 -2.45 3.48
N CYS A 237 -10.03 -2.36 4.18
CA CYS A 237 -10.88 -1.16 4.18
C CYS A 237 -10.66 -0.27 5.40
N GLY A 238 -10.36 -0.86 6.56
CA GLY A 238 -10.17 -0.12 7.82
C GLY A 238 -11.46 0.53 8.36
N ASN A 239 -12.60 -0.16 8.27
CA ASN A 239 -13.84 0.36 8.82
C ASN A 239 -14.62 -0.71 9.60
N GLY A 240 -15.55 -0.26 10.46
CA GLY A 240 -16.29 -1.15 11.37
C GLY A 240 -17.09 -2.25 10.66
N PRO A 241 -17.86 -1.95 9.61
CA PRO A 241 -18.58 -2.98 8.84
C PRO A 241 -17.65 -4.06 8.30
N ALA A 242 -16.57 -3.70 7.61
CA ALA A 242 -15.61 -4.65 7.02
C ALA A 242 -14.97 -5.57 8.07
N VAL A 243 -14.56 -5.02 9.22
CA VAL A 243 -14.00 -5.81 10.32
C VAL A 243 -15.06 -6.76 10.92
N SER A 244 -16.30 -6.32 11.06
CA SER A 244 -17.39 -7.16 11.55
C SER A 244 -17.71 -8.29 10.57
N GLU A 245 -17.72 -8.02 9.28
CA GLU A 245 -17.91 -9.01 8.22
C GLU A 245 -16.76 -10.04 8.22
N ALA A 246 -15.51 -9.59 8.40
CA ALA A 246 -14.37 -10.46 8.54
C ALA A 246 -14.55 -11.48 9.68
N ILE A 247 -15.00 -11.02 10.86
CA ILE A 247 -15.25 -11.87 12.03
C ILE A 247 -16.36 -12.89 11.76
N MET A 248 -17.40 -12.48 11.04
CA MET A 248 -18.54 -13.37 10.73
C MET A 248 -18.19 -14.43 9.68
N LEU A 249 -17.31 -14.11 8.73
CA LEU A 249 -17.00 -14.93 7.57
C LEU A 249 -15.75 -15.81 7.72
N VAL A 250 -14.86 -15.51 8.68
CA VAL A 250 -13.73 -16.38 9.00
C VAL A 250 -14.25 -17.67 9.67
N LYS A 251 -13.65 -18.82 9.33
CA LYS A 251 -13.98 -20.10 9.99
C LYS A 251 -13.50 -20.16 11.44
N PRO A 252 -14.01 -21.06 12.29
CA PRO A 252 -13.42 -21.34 13.60
C PRO A 252 -11.94 -21.71 13.46
N GLY A 253 -11.06 -21.15 14.31
CA GLY A 253 -9.61 -21.30 14.25
C GLY A 253 -8.95 -20.55 13.08
N GLY A 254 -9.70 -19.75 12.33
CA GLY A 254 -9.17 -18.99 11.19
C GLY A 254 -8.44 -17.71 11.60
N VAL A 255 -7.82 -17.06 10.64
CA VAL A 255 -6.98 -15.86 10.83
C VAL A 255 -7.55 -14.69 10.06
N ILE A 256 -7.65 -13.54 10.72
CA ILE A 256 -7.96 -12.26 10.12
C ILE A 256 -6.71 -11.38 10.18
N VAL A 257 -6.28 -10.84 9.06
CA VAL A 257 -5.21 -9.84 8.99
C VAL A 257 -5.84 -8.48 8.69
N LEU A 258 -5.65 -7.53 9.60
CA LEU A 258 -6.12 -6.16 9.49
C LEU A 258 -5.03 -5.31 8.84
N VAL A 259 -5.25 -4.86 7.63
CA VAL A 259 -4.37 -3.99 6.84
C VAL A 259 -4.96 -2.58 6.72
N GLY A 260 -6.28 -2.52 6.63
CA GLY A 260 -7.01 -1.25 6.60
C GLY A 260 -6.84 -0.47 7.90
N VAL A 261 -6.55 0.84 7.78
CA VAL A 261 -6.36 1.73 8.94
C VAL A 261 -7.64 2.49 9.24
N SER A 262 -8.16 2.35 10.47
CA SER A 262 -9.24 3.19 11.00
C SER A 262 -8.68 4.25 11.93
N LEU A 263 -9.08 5.50 11.72
CA LEU A 263 -8.78 6.61 12.63
C LEU A 263 -9.77 6.72 13.80
N THR A 264 -10.84 5.91 13.76
CA THR A 264 -11.87 5.86 14.81
C THR A 264 -11.93 4.47 15.44
N PRO A 265 -12.27 4.35 16.74
CA PRO A 265 -12.44 3.06 17.39
C PRO A 265 -13.49 2.19 16.68
N ILE A 266 -13.19 0.90 16.53
CA ILE A 266 -14.09 -0.10 15.97
C ILE A 266 -14.56 -1.03 17.08
N THR A 267 -15.88 -1.25 17.17
CA THR A 267 -16.46 -2.22 18.10
C THR A 267 -16.46 -3.60 17.44
N ILE A 268 -15.95 -4.62 18.15
CA ILE A 268 -15.92 -6.00 17.68
C ILE A 268 -16.73 -6.93 18.59
N PRO A 269 -17.40 -7.97 18.03
CA PRO A 269 -18.16 -8.95 18.81
C PRO A 269 -17.20 -9.98 19.46
N THR A 270 -16.64 -9.65 20.61
CA THR A 270 -15.62 -10.50 21.30
C THR A 270 -16.14 -11.90 21.62
N VAL A 271 -17.45 -12.06 21.92
CA VAL A 271 -18.06 -13.38 22.16
C VAL A 271 -17.85 -14.30 20.95
N VAL A 272 -18.07 -13.80 19.73
CA VAL A 272 -17.88 -14.59 18.51
C VAL A 272 -16.40 -14.96 18.34
N SER A 273 -15.51 -14.01 18.58
CA SER A 273 -14.05 -14.21 18.46
C SER A 273 -13.56 -15.29 19.43
N VAL A 274 -14.02 -15.25 20.69
CA VAL A 274 -13.64 -16.23 21.70
C VAL A 274 -14.23 -17.62 21.40
N MET A 275 -15.53 -17.69 21.08
CA MET A 275 -16.22 -18.96 20.82
C MET A 275 -15.70 -19.69 19.57
N ARG A 276 -15.08 -18.96 18.64
CA ARG A 276 -14.51 -19.51 17.40
C ARG A 276 -12.98 -19.58 17.42
N GLU A 277 -12.32 -19.17 18.50
CA GLU A 277 -10.84 -19.13 18.60
C GLU A 277 -10.19 -18.37 17.42
N ILE A 278 -10.76 -17.21 17.04
CA ILE A 278 -10.29 -16.43 15.90
C ILE A 278 -9.00 -15.70 16.26
N THR A 279 -8.00 -15.78 15.40
CA THR A 279 -6.79 -14.95 15.49
C THR A 279 -7.02 -13.66 14.69
N MET A 280 -6.83 -12.50 15.31
CA MET A 280 -6.78 -11.20 14.63
C MET A 280 -5.37 -10.60 14.78
N GLN A 281 -4.77 -10.24 13.64
CA GLN A 281 -3.42 -9.69 13.59
C GLN A 281 -3.39 -8.42 12.74
N GLY A 282 -2.82 -7.32 13.27
CA GLY A 282 -2.55 -6.12 12.49
C GLY A 282 -1.32 -6.31 11.61
N ALA A 283 -1.34 -5.70 10.42
CA ALA A 283 -0.21 -5.62 9.50
C ALA A 283 0.17 -4.16 9.30
N ILE A 284 1.45 -3.81 9.50
CA ILE A 284 1.97 -2.46 9.31
C ILE A 284 3.22 -2.50 8.44
N ALA A 285 3.22 -1.73 7.36
CA ALA A 285 4.36 -1.63 6.44
C ALA A 285 4.89 -3.03 6.00
N TYR A 286 6.19 -3.25 6.05
CA TYR A 286 6.86 -4.47 5.56
C TYR A 286 8.34 -4.45 5.94
N THR A 287 9.00 -5.58 5.79
CA THR A 287 10.46 -5.70 5.93
C THR A 287 11.17 -5.28 4.65
N LYS A 288 12.46 -4.95 4.76
CA LYS A 288 13.28 -4.65 3.57
C LYS A 288 13.36 -5.85 2.61
N GLU A 289 13.40 -7.06 3.16
CA GLU A 289 13.42 -8.30 2.37
C GLU A 289 12.15 -8.46 1.52
N GLU A 290 10.98 -8.16 2.10
CA GLU A 290 9.70 -8.21 1.39
C GLU A 290 9.63 -7.15 0.27
N PHE A 291 10.16 -5.95 0.50
CA PHE A 291 10.25 -4.91 -0.50
C PHE A 291 11.11 -5.35 -1.70
N VAL A 292 12.33 -5.82 -1.42
CA VAL A 292 13.25 -6.33 -2.46
C VAL A 292 12.63 -7.53 -3.18
N LYS A 293 11.92 -8.41 -2.46
CA LYS A 293 11.21 -9.55 -3.04
C LYS A 293 10.12 -9.12 -4.02
N CYS A 294 9.35 -8.08 -3.70
CA CYS A 294 8.34 -7.54 -4.61
C CYS A 294 8.96 -6.98 -5.88
N LEU A 295 10.08 -6.25 -5.76
CA LEU A 295 10.80 -5.74 -6.92
C LEU A 295 11.31 -6.89 -7.83
N ASP A 296 11.86 -7.96 -7.25
CA ASP A 296 12.30 -9.17 -7.96
C ASP A 296 11.13 -9.88 -8.68
N LEU A 297 9.97 -9.98 -8.03
CA LEU A 297 8.78 -10.61 -8.63
C LEU A 297 8.23 -9.78 -9.80
N ILE A 298 8.32 -8.45 -9.73
CA ILE A 298 7.95 -7.55 -10.82
C ILE A 298 8.95 -7.67 -11.97
N ASP A 299 10.26 -7.68 -11.68
CA ASP A 299 11.31 -7.82 -12.70
C ASP A 299 11.18 -9.14 -13.47
N LYS A 300 10.96 -10.26 -12.76
CA LYS A 300 10.73 -11.58 -13.33
C LYS A 300 9.38 -11.75 -14.03
N LYS A 301 8.56 -10.71 -14.04
CA LYS A 301 7.19 -10.71 -14.61
C LYS A 301 6.27 -11.79 -14.01
N ILE A 302 6.56 -12.23 -12.78
CA ILE A 302 5.68 -13.13 -12.01
C ILE A 302 4.43 -12.35 -11.59
N ILE A 303 4.59 -11.06 -11.25
CA ILE A 303 3.51 -10.12 -10.97
C ILE A 303 3.50 -9.02 -12.02
N ASN A 304 2.33 -8.77 -12.60
CA ASN A 304 2.11 -7.68 -13.54
C ASN A 304 1.36 -6.52 -12.84
N VAL A 305 2.12 -5.56 -12.31
CA VAL A 305 1.53 -4.40 -11.61
C VAL A 305 0.91 -3.37 -12.55
N LYS A 306 1.30 -3.35 -13.85
CA LYS A 306 0.79 -2.38 -14.83
C LYS A 306 -0.72 -2.44 -15.01
N LYS A 307 -1.31 -3.63 -14.89
CA LYS A 307 -2.76 -3.82 -15.08
C LYS A 307 -3.62 -3.08 -14.05
N TYR A 308 -3.02 -2.65 -12.93
CA TYR A 308 -3.70 -1.94 -11.85
C TYR A 308 -3.58 -0.42 -11.96
N ILE A 309 -2.75 0.09 -12.89
CA ILE A 309 -2.52 1.52 -13.06
C ILE A 309 -3.53 2.04 -14.07
N ASP A 310 -4.46 2.86 -13.60
CA ASP A 310 -5.52 3.43 -14.44
C ASP A 310 -5.08 4.73 -15.11
N ASP A 311 -4.35 5.59 -14.37
CA ASP A 311 -3.94 6.90 -14.87
C ASP A 311 -2.49 7.24 -14.47
N ILE A 312 -1.80 7.91 -15.39
CA ILE A 312 -0.51 8.56 -15.14
C ILE A 312 -0.68 10.03 -15.48
N VAL A 313 -0.55 10.90 -14.49
CA VAL A 313 -0.89 12.32 -14.61
C VAL A 313 0.21 13.22 -14.04
N PRO A 314 0.34 14.48 -14.47
CA PRO A 314 1.27 15.44 -13.87
C PRO A 314 0.81 15.89 -12.48
N LEU A 315 1.72 16.49 -11.69
CA LEU A 315 1.44 16.96 -10.32
C LEU A 315 0.30 17.99 -10.24
N GLU A 316 0.13 18.80 -11.27
CA GLU A 316 -0.92 19.81 -11.36
C GLU A 316 -2.34 19.21 -11.32
N LYS A 317 -2.45 17.92 -11.62
CA LYS A 317 -3.70 17.16 -11.53
C LYS A 317 -3.96 16.53 -10.15
N ALA A 318 -3.14 16.85 -9.15
CA ALA A 318 -3.28 16.26 -7.82
C ALA A 318 -4.66 16.54 -7.20
N GLN A 319 -5.12 17.78 -7.19
CA GLN A 319 -6.44 18.11 -6.64
C GLN A 319 -7.55 17.32 -7.31
N ASP A 320 -7.61 17.32 -8.65
CA ASP A 320 -8.62 16.58 -9.44
C ASP A 320 -8.57 15.07 -9.13
N SER A 321 -7.36 14.51 -9.01
CA SER A 321 -7.15 13.08 -8.74
C SER A 321 -7.67 12.68 -7.36
N PHE A 322 -7.40 13.49 -6.34
CA PHE A 322 -7.90 13.24 -4.99
C PHE A 322 -9.42 13.42 -4.88
N GLU A 323 -10.01 14.40 -5.54
CA GLU A 323 -11.45 14.60 -5.62
C GLU A 323 -12.15 13.37 -6.25
N ARG A 324 -11.59 12.85 -7.35
CA ARG A 324 -12.09 11.62 -7.99
C ARG A 324 -12.05 10.44 -7.03
N LEU A 325 -10.90 10.16 -6.42
CA LEU A 325 -10.72 9.01 -5.53
C LEU A 325 -11.62 9.08 -4.28
N THR A 326 -11.94 10.28 -3.80
CA THR A 326 -12.79 10.49 -2.63
C THR A 326 -14.27 10.59 -2.95
N SER A 327 -14.66 10.68 -4.23
CA SER A 327 -16.06 10.74 -4.66
C SER A 327 -16.86 9.46 -4.36
N GLY A 328 -16.19 8.33 -4.12
CA GLY A 328 -16.80 7.01 -3.97
C GLY A 328 -17.35 6.40 -5.26
N GLN A 329 -17.32 7.13 -6.37
CA GLN A 329 -17.88 6.71 -7.67
C GLN A 329 -16.80 6.30 -8.68
N ASP A 330 -15.54 6.68 -8.45
CA ASP A 330 -14.43 6.38 -9.34
C ASP A 330 -13.99 4.91 -9.22
N GLU A 331 -13.75 4.29 -10.36
CA GLU A 331 -13.32 2.90 -10.45
C GLU A 331 -11.79 2.74 -10.44
N ALA A 332 -11.04 3.84 -10.39
CA ALA A 332 -9.59 3.80 -10.42
C ALA A 332 -9.04 3.00 -9.21
N ILE A 333 -8.10 2.13 -9.52
CA ILE A 333 -7.36 1.32 -8.54
C ILE A 333 -6.09 2.06 -8.14
N LYS A 334 -5.33 2.57 -9.13
CA LYS A 334 -4.09 3.31 -8.89
C LYS A 334 -3.93 4.47 -9.87
N ILE A 335 -3.63 5.63 -9.33
CA ILE A 335 -3.20 6.82 -10.06
C ILE A 335 -1.74 7.09 -9.70
N ILE A 336 -0.92 7.38 -10.69
CA ILE A 336 0.50 7.69 -10.52
C ILE A 336 0.77 9.11 -11.01
N PHE A 337 1.43 9.90 -10.17
CA PHE A 337 1.99 11.18 -10.58
C PHE A 337 3.32 11.00 -11.26
N LYS A 338 3.51 11.75 -12.34
CA LYS A 338 4.77 11.92 -13.04
C LYS A 338 5.19 13.40 -12.92
N PRO A 339 5.99 13.75 -11.91
CA PRO A 339 6.44 15.13 -11.72
C PRO A 339 7.30 15.57 -12.91
N GLU A 340 7.03 16.78 -13.41
CA GLU A 340 7.82 17.44 -14.45
C GLU A 340 8.42 18.73 -13.89
N GLU A 341 9.61 19.12 -14.41
CA GLU A 341 10.33 20.35 -13.98
C GLU A 341 9.59 21.63 -14.30
#